data_3940c0268f0ca27807a7f4b96643e668
#
_entry.id   3940c0268f0ca27807a7f4b96643e668
#
_cell.length_a   1.000
_cell.length_b   1.000
_cell.length_c   1.000
_cell.angle_alpha   90.00
_cell.angle_beta   90.00
_cell.angle_gamma   90.00
#
_symmetry.space_group_name_H-M   'P 1'
#
loop_
_entity.id
_entity.type
_entity.pdbx_description
1 polymer ?
#
loop_
_entity_poly.entity_id
_entity_poly.type
_entity_poly.pdbx_seq_one_letter_code
_entity_poly.pdbx_strand_id
1 'polypeptide(L)'
;MTINDFKGIFTRTQMENIHDNLRAYLVNFGYLKIVKADYGKGFYIYTDEQRAESGSYTQYCYSFDYLNGWLYGAVQAVNGIMKPLSNKEREENSLNYADFE
;
A
#
# COMPACT_ATOMS: atom_id res chain seq x y z
N MET A 1 0.19 11.15 4.81
CA MET A 1 -0.41 10.21 3.87
C MET A 1 -1.13 9.10 4.64
N THR A 2 -2.33 8.75 4.25
CA THR A 2 -3.12 7.70 4.90
C THR A 2 -3.56 6.67 3.88
N ILE A 3 -4.09 5.53 4.36
CA ILE A 3 -4.59 4.49 3.47
C ILE A 3 -5.79 4.92 2.63
N ASN A 4 -6.48 6.00 3.01
CA ASN A 4 -7.57 6.55 2.19
C ASN A 4 -7.09 7.08 0.84
N ASP A 5 -5.80 7.38 0.71
CA ASP A 5 -5.20 7.81 -0.55
C ASP A 5 -5.20 6.71 -1.61
N PHE A 6 -5.52 5.47 -1.22
CA PHE A 6 -5.55 4.32 -2.12
C PHE A 6 -6.97 3.92 -2.54
N LYS A 7 -7.97 4.76 -2.27
CA LYS A 7 -9.32 4.54 -2.78
C LYS A 7 -9.32 4.46 -4.31
N GLY A 8 -10.07 3.53 -4.84
CA GLY A 8 -10.18 3.34 -6.30
C GLY A 8 -9.11 2.46 -6.91
N ILE A 9 -8.07 2.09 -6.14
CA ILE A 9 -7.02 1.19 -6.63
C ILE A 9 -7.35 -0.27 -6.33
N PHE A 10 -7.91 -0.52 -5.15
CA PHE A 10 -8.20 -1.86 -4.68
C PHE A 10 -9.70 -2.09 -4.54
N THR A 11 -10.14 -3.34 -4.74
CA THR A 11 -11.48 -3.75 -4.35
C THR A 11 -11.59 -3.78 -2.83
N ARG A 12 -12.82 -3.86 -2.32
CA ARG A 12 -13.07 -3.97 -0.88
C ARG A 12 -12.32 -5.16 -0.26
N THR A 13 -12.42 -6.33 -0.89
CA THR A 13 -11.74 -7.54 -0.41
C THR A 13 -10.23 -7.37 -0.43
N GLN A 14 -9.68 -6.81 -1.50
CA GLN A 14 -8.26 -6.53 -1.58
C GLN A 14 -7.82 -5.56 -0.47
N MET A 15 -8.60 -4.52 -0.22
CA MET A 15 -8.26 -3.55 0.81
C MET A 15 -8.30 -4.16 2.21
N GLU A 16 -9.25 -5.04 2.50
CA GLU A 16 -9.28 -5.78 3.76
C GLU A 16 -8.00 -6.60 3.97
N ASN A 17 -7.48 -7.21 2.92
CA ASN A 17 -6.30 -8.07 2.98
C ASN A 17 -4.98 -7.29 3.03
N ILE A 18 -4.90 -6.10 2.41
CA ILE A 18 -3.65 -5.34 2.32
C ILE A 18 -3.54 -4.26 3.40
N HIS A 19 -4.63 -3.96 4.09
CA HIS A 19 -4.74 -2.82 5.01
C HIS A 19 -3.56 -2.72 5.98
N ASP A 20 -3.28 -3.79 6.70
CA ASP A 20 -2.24 -3.76 7.74
C ASP A 20 -0.84 -3.60 7.16
N ASN A 21 -0.56 -4.26 6.05
CA ASN A 21 0.74 -4.13 5.38
C ASN A 21 0.93 -2.73 4.80
N LEU A 22 -0.11 -2.17 4.22
CA LEU A 22 -0.08 -0.83 3.65
C LEU A 22 0.15 0.22 4.74
N ARG A 23 -0.55 0.08 5.85
CA ARG A 23 -0.40 0.97 7.00
C ARG A 23 1.00 0.89 7.59
N ALA A 24 1.50 -0.33 7.82
CA ALA A 24 2.84 -0.53 8.36
C ALA A 24 3.88 0.09 7.42
N TYR A 25 3.71 -0.05 6.12
CA TYR A 25 4.60 0.57 5.15
C TYR A 25 4.59 2.09 5.26
N LEU A 26 3.42 2.71 5.30
CA LEU A 26 3.30 4.18 5.39
C LEU A 26 3.88 4.72 6.70
N VAL A 27 3.68 4.01 7.81
CA VAL A 27 4.26 4.42 9.11
C VAL A 27 5.78 4.40 9.06
N ASN A 28 6.38 3.44 8.38
CA ASN A 28 7.83 3.28 8.35
C ASN A 28 8.53 4.11 7.26
N PHE A 29 7.87 4.32 6.12
CA PHE A 29 8.50 4.96 4.97
C PHE A 29 7.86 6.29 4.57
N GLY A 30 6.65 6.57 5.02
CA GLY A 30 5.99 7.87 4.87
C GLY A 30 5.34 8.14 3.52
N TYR A 31 5.79 7.51 2.45
CA TYR A 31 5.26 7.75 1.10
C TYR A 31 5.14 6.45 0.32
N LEU A 32 4.06 6.34 -0.42
CA LEU A 32 3.87 5.26 -1.37
C LEU A 32 2.83 5.68 -2.40
N LYS A 33 3.13 5.48 -3.68
CA LYS A 33 2.15 5.61 -4.75
C LYS A 33 2.00 4.27 -5.44
N ILE A 34 0.77 3.84 -5.65
CA ILE A 34 0.46 2.61 -6.37
C ILE A 34 -0.42 2.96 -7.56
N VAL A 35 -0.04 2.49 -8.73
CA VAL A 35 -0.80 2.67 -9.96
C VAL A 35 -1.17 1.30 -10.51
N LYS A 36 -2.45 1.10 -10.77
CA LYS A 36 -2.94 -0.13 -11.37
C LYS A 36 -2.53 -0.17 -12.84
N ALA A 37 -1.98 -1.30 -13.28
CA ALA A 37 -1.60 -1.46 -14.68
C ALA A 37 -2.83 -1.44 -15.58
N ASP A 38 -2.70 -0.82 -16.77
CA ASP A 38 -3.80 -0.70 -17.73
C ASP A 38 -4.26 -2.06 -18.25
N TYR A 39 -3.30 -2.99 -18.39
CA TYR A 39 -3.57 -4.33 -18.89
C TYR A 39 -3.13 -5.35 -17.85
N GLY A 40 -4.00 -6.32 -17.57
CA GLY A 40 -3.69 -7.37 -16.62
C GLY A 40 -3.99 -7.00 -15.18
N LYS A 41 -3.37 -7.72 -14.24
CA LYS A 41 -3.66 -7.61 -12.80
C LYS A 41 -2.52 -6.98 -12.01
N GLY A 42 -1.60 -6.33 -12.69
CA GLY A 42 -0.39 -5.81 -12.08
C GLY A 42 -0.54 -4.42 -11.47
N PHE A 43 0.48 -4.06 -10.71
CA PHE A 43 0.56 -2.75 -10.06
C PHE A 43 1.98 -2.22 -10.17
N TYR A 44 2.11 -0.90 -10.38
CA TYR A 44 3.39 -0.20 -10.32
C TYR A 44 3.51 0.49 -8.98
N ILE A 45 4.66 0.35 -8.32
CA ILE A 45 4.95 0.97 -7.03
C ILE A 45 5.98 2.09 -7.23
N TYR A 46 5.70 3.24 -6.63
CA TYR A 46 6.63 4.38 -6.58
C TYR A 46 6.89 4.67 -5.10
N THR A 47 8.14 4.60 -4.69
CA THR A 47 8.52 4.72 -3.27
C THR A 47 8.89 6.13 -2.85
N ASP A 48 8.99 7.09 -3.79
CA ASP A 48 9.22 8.50 -3.49
C ASP A 48 8.52 9.38 -4.53
N GLU A 49 8.32 10.66 -4.14
CA GLU A 49 7.59 11.62 -4.98
C GLU A 49 8.30 11.91 -6.29
N GLN A 50 9.63 11.95 -6.28
CA GLN A 50 10.41 12.23 -7.47
C GLN A 50 10.20 11.13 -8.52
N ARG A 51 10.20 9.88 -8.10
CA ARG A 51 9.91 8.75 -8.99
C ARG A 51 8.49 8.80 -9.53
N ALA A 52 7.54 9.16 -8.66
CA ALA A 52 6.14 9.28 -9.06
C ALA A 52 5.95 10.36 -10.13
N GLU A 53 6.62 11.50 -9.98
CA GLU A 53 6.54 12.60 -10.93
C GLU A 53 7.20 12.27 -12.26
N SER A 54 8.35 11.59 -12.23
CA SER A 54 9.09 11.22 -13.44
C SER A 54 8.54 10.00 -14.16
N GLY A 55 7.62 9.25 -13.53
CA GLY A 55 7.09 8.01 -14.08
C GLY A 55 8.02 6.82 -13.97
N SER A 56 9.08 6.92 -13.16
CA SER A 56 10.05 5.84 -12.97
C SER A 56 9.66 4.98 -11.78
N TYR A 57 8.93 3.91 -12.02
CA TYR A 57 8.47 3.04 -10.95
C TYR A 57 9.64 2.33 -10.26
N THR A 58 9.46 2.06 -8.96
CA THR A 58 10.44 1.33 -8.15
C THR A 58 10.34 -0.16 -8.39
N GLN A 59 9.10 -0.68 -8.46
CA GLN A 59 8.84 -2.10 -8.61
C GLN A 59 7.53 -2.31 -9.37
N TYR A 60 7.54 -3.29 -10.27
CA TYR A 60 6.31 -3.81 -10.87
C TYR A 60 5.90 -5.08 -10.13
N CYS A 61 4.65 -5.10 -9.68
CA CYS A 61 4.06 -6.26 -9.00
C CYS A 61 3.03 -6.88 -9.93
N TYR A 62 3.27 -8.09 -10.39
CA TYR A 62 2.43 -8.73 -11.41
C TYR A 62 1.07 -9.21 -10.86
N SER A 63 0.89 -9.23 -9.55
CA SER A 63 -0.35 -9.65 -8.92
C SER A 63 -0.58 -8.91 -7.60
N PHE A 64 -1.80 -8.94 -7.11
CA PHE A 64 -2.13 -8.40 -5.80
C PHE A 64 -1.36 -9.11 -4.68
N ASP A 65 -1.26 -10.43 -4.74
CA ASP A 65 -0.54 -11.20 -3.73
C ASP A 65 0.94 -10.85 -3.69
N TYR A 66 1.54 -10.64 -4.85
CA TYR A 66 2.93 -10.20 -4.93
C TYR A 66 3.10 -8.81 -4.31
N LEU A 67 2.20 -7.88 -4.61
CA LEU A 67 2.22 -6.54 -4.02
C LEU A 67 2.12 -6.58 -2.50
N ASN A 68 1.18 -7.35 -1.98
CA ASN A 68 0.99 -7.49 -0.53
C ASN A 68 2.23 -8.07 0.14
N GLY A 69 2.81 -9.12 -0.46
CA GLY A 69 4.05 -9.73 0.02
C GLY A 69 5.25 -8.79 -0.06
N TRP A 70 5.34 -7.99 -1.11
CA TRP A 70 6.41 -7.00 -1.25
C TRP A 70 6.37 -5.96 -0.13
N LEU A 71 5.18 -5.44 0.19
CA LEU A 71 5.01 -4.48 1.28
C LEU A 71 5.40 -5.09 2.63
N TYR A 72 4.94 -6.30 2.88
CA TYR A 72 5.29 -7.02 4.10
C TYR A 72 6.80 -7.22 4.21
N GLY A 73 7.45 -7.69 3.14
CA GLY A 73 8.89 -7.91 3.12
C GLY A 73 9.70 -6.64 3.35
N ALA A 74 9.27 -5.53 2.77
CA ALA A 74 9.96 -4.25 2.94
C ALA A 74 9.93 -3.78 4.40
N VAL A 75 8.78 -3.92 5.07
CA VAL A 75 8.65 -3.57 6.48
C VAL A 75 9.48 -4.50 7.36
N GLN A 76 9.46 -5.80 7.08
CA GLN A 76 10.26 -6.79 7.81
C GLN A 76 11.76 -6.52 7.70
N ALA A 77 12.21 -6.14 6.51
CA ALA A 77 13.64 -5.86 6.28
C ALA A 77 14.14 -4.69 7.13
N VAL A 78 13.28 -3.73 7.44
CA VAL A 78 13.66 -2.55 8.25
C VAL A 78 13.50 -2.80 9.73
N ASN A 79 12.39 -3.41 10.16
CA ASN A 79 12.02 -3.50 11.57
C ASN A 79 12.13 -4.89 12.18
N GLY A 80 12.39 -5.90 11.38
CA GLY A 80 12.41 -7.29 11.80
C GLY A 80 11.02 -7.89 12.02
N ILE A 81 10.09 -7.14 12.59
CA ILE A 81 8.69 -7.54 12.74
C ILE A 81 7.79 -6.32 12.58
N MET A 82 6.58 -6.55 12.07
CA MET A 82 5.58 -5.49 11.97
C MET A 82 5.09 -5.10 13.36
N LYS A 83 5.06 -3.78 13.62
CA LYS A 83 4.56 -3.26 14.88
C LYS A 83 3.04 -3.27 14.89
N PRO A 84 2.41 -3.62 16.03
CA PRO A 84 0.97 -3.44 16.18
C PRO A 84 0.58 -1.97 16.02
N LEU A 85 -0.61 -1.73 15.46
CA LEU A 85 -1.14 -0.39 15.32
C LEU A 85 -1.64 0.13 16.66
N SER A 86 -1.34 1.40 16.98
CA SER A 86 -1.96 2.06 18.12
C SER A 86 -3.44 2.36 17.79
N ASN A 87 -4.26 2.56 18.82
CA ASN A 87 -5.66 2.91 18.61
C ASN A 87 -5.81 4.22 17.82
N LYS A 88 -4.95 5.19 18.10
CA LYS A 88 -4.95 6.47 17.39
C LYS A 88 -4.66 6.26 15.90
N GLU A 89 -3.66 5.46 15.58
CA GLU A 89 -3.32 5.15 14.20
C GLU A 89 -4.47 4.43 13.48
N ARG A 90 -5.16 3.54 14.16
CA ARG A 90 -6.32 2.84 13.60
C ARG A 90 -7.44 3.80 13.28
N GLU A 91 -7.72 4.77 14.15
CA GLU A 91 -8.74 5.78 13.94
C GLU A 91 -8.40 6.68 12.77
N GLU A 92 -7.15 7.16 12.67
CA GLU A 92 -6.68 8.01 11.59
C GLU A 92 -6.74 7.33 10.24
N ASN A 93 -6.60 6.01 10.21
CA ASN A 93 -6.55 5.22 8.98
C ASN A 93 -7.74 4.28 8.83
N SER A 94 -8.83 4.54 9.55
CA SER A 94 -10.03 3.73 9.40
C SER A 94 -10.58 3.83 7.97
N LEU A 95 -11.15 2.73 7.49
CA LEU A 95 -11.64 2.62 6.13
C LEU A 95 -13.16 2.55 6.12
N ASN A 96 -13.75 3.24 5.18
CA ASN A 96 -15.13 2.99 4.80
C ASN A 96 -15.10 2.04 3.60
N TYR A 97 -15.30 0.77 3.85
CA TYR A 97 -15.20 -0.26 2.81
C TYR A 97 -16.20 -0.09 1.68
N ALA A 98 -17.31 0.61 1.91
CA ALA A 98 -18.27 0.89 0.85
C ALA A 98 -17.65 1.71 -0.30
N ASP A 99 -16.62 2.49 -0.02
CA ASP A 99 -15.93 3.30 -1.01
C ASP A 99 -15.08 2.47 -2.00
N PHE A 100 -14.88 1.18 -1.73
CA PHE A 100 -14.02 0.29 -2.53
C PHE A 100 -14.81 -0.72 -3.38
N GLU A 101 -16.11 -0.61 -3.42
CA GLU A 101 -16.95 -1.51 -4.22
C GLU A 101 -17.22 -0.99 -5.63
#